data_8944c1c16745da563dea51a80298001a
#
_entry.id   8944c1c16745da563dea51a80298001a
#
_cell.length_a   1.000
_cell.length_b   1.000
_cell.length_c   1.000
_cell.angle_alpha   90.00
_cell.angle_beta   90.00
_cell.angle_gamma   90.00
#
_symmetry.space_group_name_H-M   'P 1'
#
loop_
_entity.id
_entity.type
_entity.pdbx_description
1 polymer ?
#
loop_
_entity_poly.entity_id
_entity_poly.type
_entity_poly.pdbx_seq_one_letter_code
_entity_poly.pdbx_strand_id
1 'polypeptide(L)'
;MLHPNIISKYNTNKSSILNSPNVTNLTRFKNDLKANFSKQGLAFVSANDFLKNKLLHNEVFGPFSLLVECDNLIELENVLNNLEGQLTGTIMGTEKEILNNKHLIETFKEKVGRLIINGVPTGVEVCASMLHGGPFPASSDSRFSAVGIHSIQRWVRPVSYQDFPDTLLPDELKNNNPLKITRLVNGVNTKKSI
;
A
#
# COMPACT_ATOMS: atom_id res chain seq x y z
N MET A 1 7.18 13.92 -15.72
CA MET A 1 6.31 12.74 -15.69
C MET A 1 6.57 11.87 -16.92
N LEU A 2 6.33 10.56 -16.81
CA LEU A 2 6.73 9.62 -17.87
C LEU A 2 5.87 9.68 -19.14
N HIS A 3 4.63 10.17 -19.04
CA HIS A 3 3.71 10.20 -20.17
C HIS A 3 2.76 11.41 -20.11
N PRO A 4 2.40 12.03 -21.24
CA PRO A 4 1.49 13.18 -21.27
C PRO A 4 0.13 12.94 -20.60
N ASN A 5 -0.42 11.73 -20.72
CA ASN A 5 -1.69 11.38 -20.06
C ASN A 5 -1.61 11.41 -18.53
N ILE A 6 -0.44 11.10 -17.96
CA ILE A 6 -0.22 11.17 -16.49
C ILE A 6 -0.27 12.64 -16.07
N ILE A 7 0.34 13.54 -16.83
CA ILE A 7 0.32 14.99 -16.58
C ILE A 7 -1.10 15.54 -16.68
N SER A 8 -1.81 15.17 -17.73
CA SER A 8 -3.19 15.61 -17.95
C SER A 8 -4.08 15.19 -16.76
N LYS A 9 -4.05 13.91 -16.38
CA LYS A 9 -4.79 13.40 -15.23
C LYS A 9 -4.39 14.07 -13.92
N TYR A 10 -3.08 14.22 -13.69
CA TYR A 10 -2.58 14.93 -12.51
C TYR A 10 -3.13 16.35 -12.42
N ASN A 11 -3.04 17.12 -13.51
CA ASN A 11 -3.50 18.51 -13.53
C ASN A 11 -5.02 18.61 -13.33
N THR A 12 -5.79 17.72 -13.95
CA THR A 12 -7.24 17.65 -13.78
C THR A 12 -7.61 17.33 -12.34
N ASN A 13 -7.05 16.27 -11.76
CA ASN A 13 -7.36 15.84 -10.39
C ASN A 13 -6.92 16.89 -9.37
N LYS A 14 -5.70 17.45 -9.53
CA LYS A 14 -5.23 18.54 -8.68
C LYS A 14 -6.18 19.75 -8.73
N SER A 15 -6.60 20.16 -9.92
CA SER A 15 -7.52 21.27 -10.07
C SER A 15 -8.89 20.99 -9.42
N SER A 16 -9.38 19.76 -9.54
CA SER A 16 -10.62 19.35 -8.87
C SER A 16 -10.54 19.46 -7.36
N ILE A 17 -9.43 19.03 -6.76
CA ILE A 17 -9.17 19.17 -5.32
C ILE A 17 -9.08 20.65 -4.93
N LEU A 18 -8.26 21.44 -5.65
CA LEU A 18 -8.04 22.85 -5.32
C LEU A 18 -9.28 23.74 -5.50
N ASN A 19 -10.23 23.32 -6.32
CA ASN A 19 -11.50 24.02 -6.52
C ASN A 19 -12.61 23.51 -5.57
N SER A 20 -12.31 22.52 -4.72
CA SER A 20 -13.27 22.05 -3.72
C SER A 20 -13.54 23.12 -2.65
N PRO A 21 -14.75 23.21 -2.13
CA PRO A 21 -15.07 24.13 -1.03
C PRO A 21 -14.13 23.93 0.16
N ASN A 22 -13.74 25.01 0.81
CA ASN A 22 -12.91 25.05 2.01
C ASN A 22 -11.49 24.47 1.86
N VAL A 23 -11.03 24.19 0.64
CA VAL A 23 -9.65 23.79 0.37
C VAL A 23 -8.81 25.02 0.09
N THR A 24 -7.74 25.19 0.88
CA THR A 24 -6.78 26.28 0.74
C THR A 24 -5.57 25.81 -0.05
N ASN A 25 -5.26 26.48 -1.17
CA ASN A 25 -4.04 26.21 -1.92
C ASN A 25 -2.85 26.92 -1.26
N LEU A 26 -1.90 26.15 -0.77
CA LEU A 26 -0.68 26.66 -0.13
C LEU A 26 0.49 26.85 -1.10
N THR A 27 0.37 26.36 -2.35
CA THR A 27 1.46 26.39 -3.32
C THR A 27 1.42 27.65 -4.17
N ARG A 28 2.54 28.34 -4.27
CA ARG A 28 2.71 29.56 -5.07
C ARG A 28 3.86 29.38 -6.07
N PHE A 29 3.61 28.76 -7.22
CA PHE A 29 4.58 28.66 -8.30
C PHE A 29 4.24 29.59 -9.45
N LYS A 30 5.22 30.42 -9.89
CA LYS A 30 5.05 31.40 -10.97
C LYS A 30 5.67 30.96 -12.30
N ASN A 31 6.59 29.98 -12.29
CA ASN A 31 7.39 29.66 -13.47
C ASN A 31 6.69 28.66 -14.39
N ASP A 32 6.82 28.85 -15.68
CA ASP A 32 6.42 27.89 -16.69
C ASP A 32 7.35 26.68 -16.66
N LEU A 33 6.77 25.50 -16.89
CA LEU A 33 7.51 24.25 -16.86
C LEU A 33 7.76 23.73 -18.29
N LYS A 34 8.87 23.01 -18.42
CA LYS A 34 9.18 22.25 -19.64
C LYS A 34 8.13 21.16 -19.88
N ALA A 35 8.03 20.68 -21.11
CA ALA A 35 7.20 19.54 -21.46
C ALA A 35 7.47 18.35 -20.50
N ASN A 36 6.43 17.63 -20.10
CA ASN A 36 6.47 16.50 -19.17
C ASN A 36 6.86 16.83 -17.73
N PHE A 37 6.88 18.10 -17.34
CA PHE A 37 6.99 18.52 -15.94
C PHE A 37 5.64 19.01 -15.41
N SER A 38 5.38 18.74 -14.14
CA SER A 38 4.20 19.26 -13.45
C SER A 38 4.60 20.08 -12.24
N LYS A 39 3.82 21.14 -11.99
CA LYS A 39 3.96 21.94 -10.77
C LYS A 39 3.50 21.11 -9.59
N GLN A 40 4.32 21.01 -8.58
CA GLN A 40 3.92 20.42 -7.30
C GLN A 40 2.71 21.17 -6.71
N GLY A 41 1.98 20.53 -5.82
CA GLY A 41 0.83 21.11 -5.15
C GLY A 41 0.84 20.76 -3.68
N LEU A 42 0.49 21.73 -2.86
CA LEU A 42 0.22 21.55 -1.45
C LEU A 42 -1.07 22.27 -1.13
N ALA A 43 -2.02 21.57 -0.57
CA ALA A 43 -3.31 22.12 -0.16
C ALA A 43 -3.57 21.80 1.31
N PHE A 44 -4.52 22.53 1.89
CA PHE A 44 -4.91 22.39 3.28
C PHE A 44 -6.43 22.34 3.38
N VAL A 45 -6.94 21.55 4.31
CA VAL A 45 -8.35 21.42 4.63
C VAL A 45 -8.53 20.98 6.10
N SER A 46 -9.65 21.33 6.72
CA SER A 46 -10.03 20.80 8.03
C SER A 46 -10.44 19.33 7.93
N ALA A 47 -10.29 18.56 9.01
CA ALA A 47 -10.75 17.17 9.07
C ALA A 47 -12.27 17.07 8.82
N ASN A 48 -13.05 18.01 9.33
CA ASN A 48 -14.50 18.05 9.13
C ASN A 48 -14.90 18.19 7.64
N ASP A 49 -14.20 19.06 6.90
CA ASP A 49 -14.46 19.25 5.47
C ASP A 49 -13.92 18.07 4.64
N PHE A 50 -12.77 17.50 5.06
CA PHE A 50 -12.23 16.29 4.47
C PHE A 50 -13.21 15.12 4.56
N LEU A 51 -13.77 14.86 5.74
CA LEU A 51 -14.72 13.78 5.98
C LEU A 51 -16.01 13.92 5.18
N LYS A 52 -16.46 15.15 4.95
CA LYS A 52 -17.70 15.44 4.20
C LYS A 52 -17.53 15.33 2.68
N ASN A 53 -16.33 15.49 2.16
CA ASN A 53 -16.07 15.53 0.74
C ASN A 53 -15.21 14.35 0.28
N LYS A 54 -15.86 13.30 -0.22
CA LYS A 54 -15.19 12.09 -0.71
C LYS A 54 -14.22 12.33 -1.87
N LEU A 55 -14.32 13.44 -2.60
CA LEU A 55 -13.36 13.80 -3.63
C LEU A 55 -11.95 14.00 -3.06
N LEU A 56 -11.85 14.52 -1.82
CA LEU A 56 -10.58 14.77 -1.12
C LEU A 56 -9.85 13.50 -0.69
N HIS A 57 -10.54 12.35 -0.69
CA HIS A 57 -9.95 11.03 -0.39
C HIS A 57 -9.26 10.41 -1.60
N ASN A 58 -9.48 10.93 -2.82
CA ASN A 58 -8.91 10.37 -4.03
C ASN A 58 -7.43 10.71 -4.17
N GLU A 59 -6.64 9.73 -4.63
CA GLU A 59 -5.25 9.95 -4.97
C GLU A 59 -5.09 10.93 -6.14
N VAL A 60 -4.21 11.92 -5.96
CA VAL A 60 -3.73 12.79 -7.03
C VAL A 60 -2.36 12.28 -7.47
N PHE A 61 -2.32 11.46 -8.51
CA PHE A 61 -1.12 10.74 -8.92
C PHE A 61 -0.03 11.68 -9.48
N GLY A 62 0.86 12.15 -8.59
CA GLY A 62 1.92 13.10 -8.88
C GLY A 62 2.37 13.88 -7.65
N PRO A 63 3.17 14.94 -7.80
CA PRO A 63 3.73 15.71 -6.69
C PRO A 63 2.69 16.61 -6.03
N PHE A 64 1.72 16.01 -5.37
CA PHE A 64 0.66 16.69 -4.63
C PHE A 64 0.54 16.13 -3.22
N SER A 65 0.28 17.01 -2.25
CA SER A 65 -0.05 16.64 -0.87
C SER A 65 -1.23 17.47 -0.37
N LEU A 66 -2.13 16.82 0.36
CA LEU A 66 -3.22 17.44 1.08
C LEU A 66 -2.92 17.35 2.59
N LEU A 67 -2.85 18.49 3.26
CA LEU A 67 -2.77 18.56 4.71
C LEU A 67 -4.20 18.57 5.26
N VAL A 68 -4.51 17.62 6.12
CA VAL A 68 -5.78 17.54 6.84
C VAL A 68 -5.50 17.86 8.30
N GLU A 69 -5.99 19.00 8.77
CA GLU A 69 -5.82 19.40 10.16
C GLU A 69 -6.90 18.78 11.02
N CYS A 70 -6.48 18.16 12.12
CA CYS A 70 -7.36 17.61 13.15
C CYS A 70 -7.14 18.38 14.45
N ASP A 71 -8.22 18.84 15.07
CA ASP A 71 -8.15 19.61 16.32
C ASP A 71 -7.70 18.77 17.52
N ASN A 72 -7.91 17.44 17.44
CA ASN A 72 -7.59 16.52 18.52
C ASN A 72 -7.44 15.07 18.01
N LEU A 73 -7.00 14.16 18.88
CA LEU A 73 -6.76 12.77 18.55
C LEU A 73 -8.05 11.97 18.19
N ILE A 74 -9.20 12.37 18.72
CA ILE A 74 -10.49 11.73 18.41
C ILE A 74 -10.85 12.03 16.96
N GLU A 75 -10.65 13.26 16.53
CA GLU A 75 -10.88 13.67 15.16
C GLU A 75 -9.89 13.00 14.20
N LEU A 76 -8.60 12.90 14.59
CA LEU A 76 -7.60 12.15 13.82
C LEU A 76 -7.99 10.68 13.67
N GLU A 77 -8.44 10.02 14.74
CA GLU A 77 -8.90 8.63 14.68
C GLU A 77 -10.10 8.48 13.76
N ASN A 78 -11.03 9.44 13.80
CA ASN A 78 -12.17 9.46 12.89
C ASN A 78 -11.74 9.61 11.42
N VAL A 79 -10.77 10.48 11.13
CA VAL A 79 -10.18 10.60 9.80
C VAL A 79 -9.57 9.26 9.36
N LEU A 80 -8.74 8.64 10.20
CA LEU A 80 -8.11 7.35 9.91
C LEU A 80 -9.15 6.25 9.63
N ASN A 81 -10.20 6.17 10.44
CA ASN A 81 -11.28 5.19 10.25
C ASN A 81 -12.03 5.35 8.93
N ASN A 82 -12.08 6.55 8.40
CA ASN A 82 -12.76 6.86 7.13
C ASN A 82 -11.86 6.78 5.90
N LEU A 83 -10.55 6.55 6.07
CA LEU A 83 -9.66 6.31 4.93
C LEU A 83 -9.96 4.95 4.29
N GLU A 84 -9.86 4.91 2.98
CA GLU A 84 -9.77 3.67 2.22
C GLU A 84 -8.38 3.03 2.39
N GLY A 85 -8.20 1.81 1.88
CA GLY A 85 -6.92 1.13 1.94
C GLY A 85 -5.80 1.88 1.20
N GLN A 86 -4.64 1.96 1.83
CA GLN A 86 -3.44 2.64 1.33
C GLN A 86 -2.26 1.67 1.22
N LEU A 87 -1.31 1.94 0.33
CA LEU A 87 -0.09 1.13 0.23
C LEU A 87 0.82 1.33 1.45
N THR A 88 0.94 2.56 1.93
CA THR A 88 1.81 2.91 3.04
C THR A 88 1.17 3.95 3.93
N GLY A 89 1.52 3.92 5.22
CA GLY A 89 1.21 4.97 6.16
C GLY A 89 2.37 5.20 7.12
N THR A 90 2.59 6.46 7.50
CA THR A 90 3.65 6.83 8.44
C THR A 90 3.05 7.54 9.64
N ILE A 91 3.44 7.13 10.83
CA ILE A 91 3.19 7.85 12.08
C ILE A 91 4.48 8.59 12.43
N MET A 92 4.39 9.91 12.60
CA MET A 92 5.50 10.75 13.03
C MET A 92 5.21 11.31 14.43
N GLY A 93 6.15 11.14 15.35
CA GLY A 93 6.04 11.60 16.71
C GLY A 93 7.20 11.13 17.57
N THR A 94 7.29 11.60 18.79
CA THR A 94 8.23 11.06 19.78
C THR A 94 7.78 9.66 20.21
N GLU A 95 8.72 8.83 20.65
CA GLU A 95 8.40 7.49 21.16
C GLU A 95 7.35 7.53 22.27
N LYS A 96 7.43 8.53 23.17
CA LYS A 96 6.48 8.74 24.27
C LYS A 96 5.07 9.04 23.74
N GLU A 97 4.92 9.90 22.74
CA GLU A 97 3.63 10.23 22.14
C GLU A 97 3.01 9.01 21.46
N ILE A 98 3.82 8.27 20.70
CA ILE A 98 3.38 7.05 20.01
C ILE A 98 2.96 6.00 21.02
N LEU A 99 3.72 5.79 22.10
CA LEU A 99 3.39 4.84 23.16
C LEU A 99 2.09 5.20 23.89
N ASN A 100 1.87 6.48 24.13
CA ASN A 100 0.63 6.94 24.78
C ASN A 100 -0.61 6.81 23.91
N ASN A 101 -0.42 6.67 22.59
CA ASN A 101 -1.50 6.64 21.59
C ASN A 101 -1.49 5.34 20.76
N LYS A 102 -1.17 4.20 21.37
CA LYS A 102 -1.08 2.89 20.69
C LYS A 102 -2.35 2.51 19.91
N HIS A 103 -3.52 2.95 20.38
CA HIS A 103 -4.79 2.71 19.68
C HIS A 103 -4.80 3.26 18.26
N LEU A 104 -4.11 4.38 18.01
CA LEU A 104 -3.97 4.91 16.63
C LEU A 104 -3.14 4.00 15.73
N ILE A 105 -2.15 3.28 16.28
CA ILE A 105 -1.39 2.28 15.54
C ILE A 105 -2.33 1.14 15.12
N GLU A 106 -3.17 0.66 16.05
CA GLU A 106 -4.12 -0.42 15.78
C GLU A 106 -5.15 -0.02 14.72
N THR A 107 -5.68 1.20 14.80
CA THR A 107 -6.58 1.75 13.79
C THR A 107 -5.89 1.88 12.44
N PHE A 108 -4.68 2.42 12.40
CA PHE A 108 -4.01 2.73 11.16
C PHE A 108 -3.46 1.50 10.43
N LYS A 109 -3.03 0.46 11.16
CA LYS A 109 -2.59 -0.80 10.54
C LYS A 109 -3.67 -1.47 9.69
N GLU A 110 -4.95 -1.28 10.03
CA GLU A 110 -6.07 -1.80 9.24
C GLU A 110 -6.28 -1.06 7.92
N LYS A 111 -5.61 0.08 7.75
CA LYS A 111 -5.74 0.96 6.57
C LYS A 111 -4.56 0.89 5.62
N VAL A 112 -3.43 0.33 6.05
CA VAL A 112 -2.19 0.39 5.27
C VAL A 112 -1.57 -0.99 5.07
N GLY A 113 -0.90 -1.20 3.94
CA GLY A 113 -0.13 -2.41 3.72
C GLY A 113 1.22 -2.39 4.45
N ARG A 114 1.82 -1.20 4.59
CA ARG A 114 3.10 -1.01 5.27
C ARG A 114 3.03 0.18 6.21
N LEU A 115 3.15 -0.09 7.51
CA LEU A 115 3.16 0.93 8.55
C LEU A 115 4.61 1.32 8.90
N ILE A 116 4.89 2.60 8.96
CA ILE A 116 6.21 3.16 9.15
C ILE A 116 6.18 4.13 10.35
N ILE A 117 7.24 4.13 11.15
CA ILE A 117 7.41 5.09 12.25
C ILE A 117 8.58 6.03 11.90
N ASN A 118 8.32 7.34 11.97
CA ASN A 118 9.31 8.41 11.78
C ASN A 118 10.15 8.27 10.50
N GLY A 119 9.55 7.74 9.45
CA GLY A 119 10.21 7.52 8.17
C GLY A 119 9.34 7.91 6.99
N VAL A 120 9.93 8.00 5.82
CA VAL A 120 9.21 8.20 4.56
C VAL A 120 9.21 6.89 3.80
N PRO A 121 8.11 6.49 3.12
CA PRO A 121 8.12 5.32 2.28
C PRO A 121 9.08 5.54 1.12
N THR A 122 10.24 4.92 1.20
CA THR A 122 11.21 4.84 0.12
C THR A 122 10.82 3.72 -0.85
N GLY A 123 11.62 3.46 -1.87
CA GLY A 123 11.35 2.43 -2.86
C GLY A 123 11.07 1.04 -2.27
N VAL A 124 10.79 0.10 -3.13
CA VAL A 124 10.60 -1.31 -2.81
C VAL A 124 11.89 -2.08 -3.06
N GLU A 125 12.05 -3.18 -2.35
CA GLU A 125 13.25 -4.01 -2.40
C GLU A 125 12.85 -5.50 -2.51
N VAL A 126 13.71 -6.34 -3.07
CA VAL A 126 13.46 -7.78 -3.16
C VAL A 126 13.98 -8.45 -1.89
N CYS A 127 13.16 -8.52 -0.86
CA CYS A 127 13.49 -9.18 0.41
C CYS A 127 12.28 -9.94 0.96
N ALA A 128 12.54 -10.79 1.97
CA ALA A 128 11.51 -11.65 2.55
C ALA A 128 10.37 -10.88 3.24
N SER A 129 10.66 -9.72 3.80
CA SER A 129 9.69 -8.89 4.53
C SER A 129 8.99 -7.84 3.66
N MET A 130 9.35 -7.73 2.37
CA MET A 130 8.76 -6.72 1.50
C MET A 130 7.28 -7.01 1.24
N LEU A 131 6.46 -6.04 1.54
CA LEU A 131 5.06 -6.00 1.16
C LEU A 131 4.79 -4.73 0.33
N HIS A 132 4.34 -4.91 -0.90
CA HIS A 132 3.80 -3.85 -1.74
C HIS A 132 2.38 -4.21 -2.14
N GLY A 133 1.47 -3.91 -1.27
CA GLY A 133 0.05 -4.20 -1.33
C GLY A 133 -0.64 -3.48 -0.17
N GLY A 134 -1.85 -3.83 0.14
CA GLY A 134 -2.63 -3.25 1.23
C GLY A 134 -4.10 -3.59 1.11
N PRO A 135 -4.92 -3.11 2.04
CA PRO A 135 -6.36 -3.27 1.96
C PRO A 135 -6.92 -2.62 0.69
N PHE A 136 -8.06 -3.10 0.21
CA PHE A 136 -8.73 -2.47 -0.94
C PHE A 136 -9.02 -0.97 -0.65
N PRO A 137 -8.81 -0.05 -1.61
CA PRO A 137 -8.44 -0.25 -3.01
C PRO A 137 -6.92 -0.24 -3.28
N ALA A 138 -6.05 -0.22 -2.27
CA ALA A 138 -4.60 -0.24 -2.47
C ALA A 138 -4.12 -1.47 -3.26
N SER A 139 -4.78 -2.62 -3.06
CA SER A 139 -4.64 -3.78 -3.93
C SER A 139 -5.97 -4.50 -4.11
N SER A 140 -6.12 -5.24 -5.20
CA SER A 140 -7.32 -6.04 -5.50
C SER A 140 -7.40 -7.30 -4.62
N ASP A 141 -6.27 -7.76 -4.11
CA ASP A 141 -6.17 -8.88 -3.18
C ASP A 141 -5.04 -8.64 -2.18
N SER A 142 -5.41 -8.34 -0.94
CA SER A 142 -4.47 -8.00 0.14
C SER A 142 -3.59 -9.17 0.63
N ARG A 143 -3.88 -10.40 0.19
CA ARG A 143 -3.07 -11.59 0.52
C ARG A 143 -1.76 -11.65 -0.24
N PHE A 144 -1.61 -10.87 -1.31
CA PHE A 144 -0.47 -10.93 -2.20
C PHE A 144 0.32 -9.61 -2.22
N SER A 145 1.63 -9.73 -2.37
CA SER A 145 2.52 -8.61 -2.62
C SER A 145 2.76 -8.44 -4.12
N ALA A 146 2.78 -7.20 -4.60
CA ALA A 146 3.15 -6.91 -6.00
C ALA A 146 4.66 -7.03 -6.26
N VAL A 147 5.49 -6.89 -5.22
CA VAL A 147 6.96 -6.90 -5.26
C VAL A 147 7.52 -7.73 -4.10
N GLY A 148 8.75 -8.18 -4.21
CA GLY A 148 9.44 -9.02 -3.23
C GLY A 148 9.42 -10.49 -3.61
N ILE A 149 10.08 -11.33 -2.80
CA ILE A 149 10.25 -12.76 -3.12
C ILE A 149 8.93 -13.54 -3.14
N HIS A 150 7.89 -13.05 -2.46
CA HIS A 150 6.57 -13.67 -2.42
C HIS A 150 5.63 -13.22 -3.55
N SER A 151 6.07 -12.30 -4.40
CA SER A 151 5.24 -11.79 -5.50
C SER A 151 4.80 -12.87 -6.51
N ILE A 152 5.55 -13.97 -6.60
CA ILE A 152 5.21 -15.12 -7.44
C ILE A 152 3.87 -15.75 -7.06
N GLN A 153 3.47 -15.68 -5.78
CA GLN A 153 2.26 -16.31 -5.25
C GLN A 153 0.98 -15.80 -5.94
N ARG A 154 0.99 -14.59 -6.47
CA ARG A 154 -0.16 -14.04 -7.22
C ARG A 154 -0.35 -14.65 -8.62
N TRP A 155 0.65 -15.38 -9.11
CA TRP A 155 0.68 -15.96 -10.45
C TRP A 155 0.54 -17.48 -10.46
N VAL A 156 0.50 -18.11 -9.27
CA VAL A 156 0.41 -19.54 -9.10
C VAL A 156 -0.83 -19.91 -8.29
N ARG A 157 -1.26 -21.15 -8.41
CA ARG A 157 -2.31 -21.72 -7.59
C ARG A 157 -1.92 -23.12 -7.12
N PRO A 158 -2.40 -23.56 -5.96
CA PRO A 158 -2.21 -24.94 -5.55
C PRO A 158 -2.96 -25.91 -6.48
N VAL A 159 -2.39 -27.10 -6.66
CA VAL A 159 -3.01 -28.24 -7.33
C VAL A 159 -2.91 -29.43 -6.39
N SER A 160 -4.02 -30.10 -6.13
CA SER A 160 -4.07 -31.34 -5.35
C SER A 160 -4.11 -32.56 -6.25
N TYR A 161 -3.33 -33.58 -5.92
CA TYR A 161 -3.37 -34.90 -6.57
C TYR A 161 -3.93 -35.89 -5.55
N GLN A 162 -5.06 -36.52 -5.87
CA GLN A 162 -5.71 -37.51 -5.04
C GLN A 162 -5.78 -38.84 -5.79
N ASP A 163 -5.45 -39.95 -5.12
CA ASP A 163 -5.44 -41.32 -5.71
C ASP A 163 -4.62 -41.42 -7.01
N PHE A 164 -3.55 -40.60 -7.07
CA PHE A 164 -2.75 -40.44 -8.27
C PHE A 164 -1.58 -41.42 -8.26
N PRO A 165 -1.37 -42.26 -9.31
CA PRO A 165 -0.26 -43.18 -9.39
C PRO A 165 1.08 -42.44 -9.30
N ASP A 166 2.02 -42.94 -8.46
CA ASP A 166 3.34 -42.30 -8.23
C ASP A 166 4.12 -42.08 -9.54
N THR A 167 3.98 -43.03 -10.51
CA THR A 167 4.64 -42.95 -11.82
C THR A 167 4.18 -41.76 -12.68
N LEU A 168 2.98 -41.25 -12.43
CA LEU A 168 2.38 -40.13 -13.16
C LEU A 168 2.55 -38.80 -12.44
N LEU A 169 3.01 -38.80 -11.18
CA LEU A 169 3.29 -37.59 -10.45
C LEU A 169 4.47 -36.83 -11.05
N PRO A 170 4.48 -35.48 -10.98
CA PRO A 170 5.67 -34.69 -11.26
C PRO A 170 6.81 -35.09 -10.30
N ASP A 171 8.05 -34.92 -10.72
CA ASP A 171 9.23 -35.41 -9.97
C ASP A 171 9.34 -34.78 -8.56
N GLU A 172 8.83 -33.57 -8.38
CA GLU A 172 8.76 -32.90 -7.09
C GLU A 172 7.89 -33.63 -6.05
N LEU A 173 6.92 -34.41 -6.51
CA LEU A 173 5.93 -35.10 -5.67
C LEU A 173 6.12 -36.62 -5.59
N LYS A 174 6.97 -37.23 -6.44
CA LYS A 174 7.25 -38.68 -6.42
C LYS A 174 7.75 -39.16 -5.06
N ASN A 175 7.28 -40.29 -4.61
CA ASN A 175 7.62 -40.86 -3.30
C ASN A 175 9.14 -41.00 -3.09
N ASN A 176 9.90 -41.40 -4.10
CA ASN A 176 11.36 -41.59 -4.03
C ASN A 176 12.17 -40.28 -4.02
N ASN A 177 11.51 -39.10 -4.17
CA ASN A 177 12.19 -37.79 -4.18
C ASN A 177 13.40 -37.70 -5.11
N PRO A 178 13.26 -37.92 -6.42
CA PRO A 178 14.38 -37.98 -7.34
C PRO A 178 15.19 -36.68 -7.41
N LEU A 179 14.55 -35.53 -7.11
CA LEU A 179 15.18 -34.22 -7.08
C LEU A 179 15.91 -33.92 -5.76
N LYS A 180 15.80 -34.77 -4.73
CA LYS A 180 16.37 -34.60 -3.40
C LYS A 180 16.05 -33.24 -2.75
N ILE A 181 14.88 -32.68 -3.06
CA ILE A 181 14.39 -31.42 -2.52
C ILE A 181 13.77 -31.61 -1.14
N THR A 182 13.75 -30.56 -0.33
CA THR A 182 13.01 -30.53 0.92
C THR A 182 11.52 -30.45 0.63
N ARG A 183 10.75 -31.36 1.21
CA ARG A 183 9.28 -31.46 1.07
C ARG A 183 8.63 -31.47 2.44
N LEU A 184 7.39 -30.97 2.52
CA LEU A 184 6.56 -31.12 3.70
C LEU A 184 5.77 -32.43 3.58
N VAL A 185 6.08 -33.41 4.43
CA VAL A 185 5.41 -34.73 4.46
C VAL A 185 4.78 -34.91 5.84
N ASN A 186 3.47 -35.03 5.88
CA ASN A 186 2.70 -35.17 7.14
C ASN A 186 3.08 -34.11 8.20
N GLY A 187 3.29 -32.86 7.76
CA GLY A 187 3.66 -31.74 8.64
C GLY A 187 5.15 -31.65 8.98
N VAL A 188 6.02 -32.56 8.47
CA VAL A 188 7.45 -32.57 8.75
C VAL A 188 8.27 -32.28 7.48
N ASN A 189 9.19 -31.31 7.58
CA ASN A 189 10.13 -31.03 6.49
C ASN A 189 11.17 -32.14 6.38
N THR A 190 11.28 -32.78 5.23
CA THR A 190 12.19 -33.92 4.99
C THR A 190 12.69 -33.96 3.55
N LYS A 191 13.87 -34.55 3.36
CA LYS A 191 14.41 -34.93 2.05
C LYS A 191 14.29 -36.44 1.77
N LYS A 192 13.78 -37.21 2.72
CA LYS A 192 13.67 -38.65 2.60
C LYS A 192 12.59 -39.04 1.57
N SER A 193 12.71 -40.24 1.02
CA SER A 193 11.60 -40.94 0.35
C SER A 193 10.49 -41.28 1.36
N ILE A 194 9.28 -41.47 0.84
CA ILE A 194 8.09 -41.81 1.60
C ILE A 194 7.83 -43.30 1.39
#